data_81e8c285a2b262d1d0e1e4acd074c5f8
#
_entry.id   81e8c285a2b262d1d0e1e4acd074c5f8
#
_cell.length_a   1.000
_cell.length_b   1.000
_cell.length_c   1.000
_cell.angle_alpha   90.00
_cell.angle_beta   90.00
_cell.angle_gamma   90.00
#
_symmetry.space_group_name_H-M   'P 1'
#
loop_
_entity.id
_entity.type
_entity.pdbx_description
1 polymer ?
#
loop_
_entity_poly.entity_id
_entity_poly.type
_entity_poly.pdbx_seq_one_letter_code
_entity_poly.pdbx_strand_id
1 'polypeptide(L)'
;MIDHFGINVKDIEANKVFYEAVLAPLGYAKTIDEEPYGMGFSNPDRTQHTGMFWLGQGEPSSPLHFAFTAPSRAAVDAFYEAGLAAGGGAGPYCPKCAC
;
A
#
# COMPACT_ATOMS: atom_id res chain seq x y z
N MET A 1 15.08 8.61 -7.70
CA MET A 1 14.23 8.20 -6.57
C MET A 1 12.80 8.64 -6.81
N ILE A 2 11.85 7.76 -6.55
CA ILE A 2 10.43 8.07 -6.78
C ILE A 2 9.89 8.89 -5.61
N ASP A 3 9.30 10.03 -5.92
CA ASP A 3 8.67 10.89 -4.93
C ASP A 3 7.30 10.35 -4.52
N HIS A 4 6.48 10.03 -5.51
CA HIS A 4 5.17 9.43 -5.28
C HIS A 4 4.78 8.61 -6.50
N PHE A 5 3.89 7.64 -6.28
CA PHE A 5 3.26 6.95 -7.39
C PHE A 5 1.86 6.50 -6.97
N GLY A 6 1.04 6.19 -7.94
CA GLY A 6 -0.32 5.79 -7.66
C GLY A 6 -0.81 4.71 -8.59
N ILE A 7 -1.80 3.99 -8.13
CA ILE A 7 -2.50 2.99 -8.92
C ILE A 7 -4.00 3.26 -8.88
N ASN A 8 -4.68 2.84 -9.91
CA ASN A 8 -6.13 2.88 -9.94
C ASN A 8 -6.69 1.51 -9.57
N VAL A 9 -7.77 1.52 -8.81
CA VAL A 9 -8.48 0.31 -8.43
C VAL A 9 -9.94 0.47 -8.74
N LYS A 10 -10.63 -0.63 -8.95
CA LYS A 10 -12.03 -0.62 -9.32
C LYS A 10 -12.93 -0.36 -8.11
N ASP A 11 -12.58 -0.92 -6.95
CA ASP A 11 -13.34 -0.76 -5.71
C ASP A 11 -12.43 -0.09 -4.68
N ILE A 12 -12.53 1.23 -4.58
CA ILE A 12 -11.63 1.98 -3.71
C ILE A 12 -11.93 1.72 -2.23
N GLU A 13 -13.17 1.43 -1.86
CA GLU A 13 -13.50 1.16 -0.46
C GLU A 13 -12.85 -0.14 0.04
N ALA A 14 -12.92 -1.20 -0.75
CA ALA A 14 -12.29 -2.46 -0.40
C ALA A 14 -10.78 -2.32 -0.35
N ASN A 15 -10.20 -1.59 -1.31
CA ASN A 15 -8.76 -1.39 -1.38
C ASN A 15 -8.27 -0.47 -0.27
N LYS A 16 -9.05 0.50 0.14
CA LYS A 16 -8.74 1.36 1.27
C LYS A 16 -8.52 0.51 2.53
N VAL A 17 -9.46 -0.38 2.83
CA VAL A 17 -9.35 -1.27 3.99
C VAL A 17 -8.10 -2.14 3.89
N PHE A 18 -7.84 -2.70 2.71
CA PHE A 18 -6.68 -3.54 2.47
C PHE A 18 -5.37 -2.77 2.71
N TYR A 19 -5.21 -1.61 2.07
CA TYR A 19 -3.96 -0.87 2.17
C TYR A 19 -3.75 -0.23 3.53
N GLU A 20 -4.81 0.19 4.21
CA GLU A 20 -4.67 0.64 5.60
C GLU A 20 -4.11 -0.46 6.49
N ALA A 21 -4.58 -1.70 6.29
CA ALA A 21 -4.13 -2.84 7.08
C ALA A 21 -2.68 -3.21 6.81
N VAL A 22 -2.28 -3.29 5.52
CA VAL A 22 -0.93 -3.77 5.18
C VAL A 22 0.14 -2.70 5.33
N LEU A 23 -0.21 -1.43 5.17
CA LEU A 23 0.78 -0.35 5.26
C LEU A 23 1.06 0.08 6.70
N ALA A 24 0.16 -0.21 7.63
CA ALA A 24 0.37 0.11 9.03
C ALA A 24 1.66 -0.51 9.60
N PRO A 25 1.96 -1.80 9.37
CA PRO A 25 3.21 -2.38 9.84
C PRO A 25 4.46 -1.72 9.25
N LEU A 26 4.33 -1.05 8.11
CA LEU A 26 5.44 -0.35 7.48
C LEU A 26 5.58 1.10 7.98
N GLY A 27 4.67 1.54 8.85
CA GLY A 27 4.70 2.89 9.39
C GLY A 27 3.96 3.91 8.55
N TYR A 28 3.11 3.48 7.62
CA TYR A 28 2.35 4.37 6.76
C TYR A 28 0.89 4.40 7.17
N ALA A 29 0.27 5.56 6.99
CA ALA A 29 -1.14 5.76 7.27
C ALA A 29 -1.74 6.61 6.14
N LYS A 30 -3.06 6.60 6.07
CA LYS A 30 -3.77 7.49 5.13
C LYS A 30 -3.65 8.91 5.66
N THR A 31 -2.88 9.74 4.95
CA THR A 31 -2.64 11.13 5.35
C THR A 31 -3.41 12.13 4.49
N ILE A 32 -3.89 11.70 3.33
CA ILE A 32 -4.70 12.54 2.45
C ILE A 32 -5.92 11.72 2.02
N ASP A 33 -7.10 12.34 2.13
CA ASP A 33 -8.35 11.70 1.77
C ASP A 33 -9.14 12.66 0.89
N GLU A 34 -9.23 12.33 -0.39
CA GLU A 34 -9.98 13.12 -1.36
C GLU A 34 -11.07 12.26 -2.00
N GLU A 35 -11.80 11.54 -1.17
CA GLU A 35 -12.90 10.72 -1.67
C GLU A 35 -13.93 11.59 -2.40
N PRO A 36 -14.51 11.08 -3.49
CA PRO A 36 -14.36 9.73 -4.03
C PRO A 36 -13.19 9.56 -5.00
N TYR A 37 -12.35 10.56 -5.18
CA TYR A 37 -11.34 10.55 -6.23
C TYR A 37 -10.11 9.75 -5.89
N GLY A 38 -9.69 9.76 -4.62
CA GLY A 38 -8.52 9.03 -4.23
C GLY A 38 -8.06 9.32 -2.82
N MET A 39 -6.99 8.67 -2.43
CA MET A 39 -6.39 8.85 -1.11
C MET A 39 -4.90 8.60 -1.18
N GLY A 40 -4.15 9.24 -0.29
CA GLY A 40 -2.71 9.13 -0.21
C GLY A 40 -2.27 8.54 1.11
N PHE A 41 -1.29 7.66 1.05
CA PHE A 41 -0.68 7.00 2.21
C PHE A 41 0.77 7.44 2.33
N SER A 42 1.19 7.75 3.53
CA SER A 42 2.56 8.17 3.80
C SER A 42 2.86 8.00 5.29
N ASN A 43 4.13 8.21 5.65
CA ASN A 43 4.52 8.22 7.06
C ASN A 43 4.06 9.55 7.67
N PRO A 44 3.18 9.54 8.68
CA PRO A 44 2.64 10.77 9.25
C PRO A 44 3.67 11.63 9.98
N ASP A 45 4.78 11.01 10.44
CA ASP A 45 5.81 11.74 11.19
C ASP A 45 6.91 12.30 10.31
N ARG A 46 6.84 12.04 9.01
CA ARG A 46 7.92 12.46 8.14
C ARG A 46 7.95 13.98 7.98
N THR A 47 9.16 14.50 7.90
CA THR A 47 9.38 15.90 7.60
C THR A 47 9.53 16.17 6.10
N GLN A 48 9.62 15.11 5.30
CA GLN A 48 9.73 15.17 3.86
C GLN A 48 8.44 14.68 3.22
N HIS A 49 8.16 15.16 2.02
CA HIS A 49 6.94 14.81 1.30
C HIS A 49 7.14 13.69 0.29
N THR A 50 8.28 13.02 0.34
CA THR A 50 8.59 11.90 -0.54
C THR A 50 7.98 10.60 -0.04
N GLY A 51 7.82 9.64 -0.93
CA GLY A 51 7.40 8.31 -0.54
C GLY A 51 5.90 8.17 -0.33
N MET A 52 5.11 8.93 -1.07
CA MET A 52 3.64 8.78 -1.02
C MET A 52 3.15 7.73 -1.99
N PHE A 53 2.17 6.96 -1.54
CA PHE A 53 1.45 6.02 -2.37
C PHE A 53 0.01 6.48 -2.51
N TRP A 54 -0.45 6.63 -3.75
CA TRP A 54 -1.79 7.10 -4.05
C TRP A 54 -2.67 5.98 -4.55
N LEU A 55 -3.91 5.96 -4.06
CA LEU A 55 -4.92 5.02 -4.49
C LEU A 55 -6.06 5.80 -5.13
N GLY A 56 -6.32 5.55 -6.40
CA GLY A 56 -7.39 6.21 -7.12
C GLY A 56 -8.44 5.23 -7.60
N GLN A 57 -9.65 5.71 -7.83
CA GLN A 57 -10.71 4.91 -8.39
C GLN A 57 -10.74 5.07 -9.90
N GLY A 58 -10.79 3.96 -10.62
CA GLY A 58 -10.85 3.97 -12.08
C GLY A 58 -10.58 2.61 -12.65
N GLU A 59 -10.27 2.56 -13.95
CA GLU A 59 -9.85 1.31 -14.57
C GLU A 59 -8.60 0.79 -13.89
N PRO A 60 -8.60 -0.47 -13.44
CA PRO A 60 -7.45 -0.99 -12.70
C PRO A 60 -6.16 -0.88 -13.47
N SER A 61 -5.13 -0.40 -12.80
CA SER A 61 -3.78 -0.39 -13.35
C SER A 61 -3.25 -1.82 -13.37
N SER A 62 -2.89 -2.32 -14.54
CA SER A 62 -2.43 -3.71 -14.68
C SER A 62 -1.74 -3.90 -16.02
N PRO A 63 -0.67 -4.72 -16.08
CA PRO A 63 0.03 -5.35 -14.97
C PRO A 63 0.90 -4.35 -14.20
N LEU A 64 1.14 -4.65 -12.93
CA LEU A 64 1.96 -3.80 -12.06
C LEU A 64 3.06 -4.62 -11.39
N HIS A 65 4.19 -3.96 -11.19
CA HIS A 65 5.27 -4.54 -10.40
C HIS A 65 5.92 -3.44 -9.58
N PHE A 66 5.70 -3.46 -8.28
CA PHE A 66 6.30 -2.49 -7.36
C PHE A 66 6.41 -3.12 -5.99
N ALA A 67 7.18 -2.48 -5.12
CA ALA A 67 7.35 -2.95 -3.75
C ALA A 67 7.51 -1.76 -2.81
N PHE A 68 7.05 -1.95 -1.58
CA PHE A 68 7.26 -0.99 -0.52
C PHE A 68 8.51 -1.39 0.26
N THR A 69 9.26 -0.39 0.72
CA THR A 69 10.35 -0.65 1.66
C THR A 69 9.78 -0.90 3.05
N ALA A 70 10.46 -1.76 3.80
CA ALA A 70 10.07 -2.07 5.17
C ALA A 70 11.27 -1.87 6.09
N PRO A 71 11.03 -1.42 7.33
CA PRO A 71 12.14 -1.14 8.25
C PRO A 71 12.83 -2.40 8.80
N SER A 72 12.18 -3.56 8.71
CA SER A 72 12.74 -4.79 9.27
C SER A 72 12.06 -6.00 8.64
N ARG A 73 12.66 -7.17 8.86
CA ARG A 73 12.07 -8.44 8.44
C ARG A 73 10.74 -8.68 9.17
N ALA A 74 10.67 -8.30 10.44
CA ALA A 74 9.43 -8.43 11.20
C ALA A 74 8.30 -7.61 10.57
N ALA A 75 8.61 -6.41 10.04
CA ALA A 75 7.63 -5.59 9.35
C ALA A 75 7.17 -6.26 8.05
N VAL A 76 8.07 -6.92 7.32
CA VAL A 76 7.70 -7.68 6.12
C VAL A 76 6.73 -8.81 6.48
N ASP A 77 7.01 -9.54 7.55
CA ASP A 77 6.14 -10.63 7.98
C ASP A 77 4.78 -10.11 8.41
N ALA A 78 4.75 -8.99 9.13
CA ALA A 78 3.50 -8.35 9.57
C ALA A 78 2.68 -7.87 8.36
N PHE A 79 3.34 -7.31 7.36
CA PHE A 79 2.68 -6.89 6.11
C PHE A 79 2.01 -8.09 5.44
N TYR A 80 2.72 -9.21 5.34
CA TYR A 80 2.19 -10.42 4.71
C TYR A 80 0.96 -10.94 5.45
N GLU A 81 1.07 -11.06 6.78
CA GLU A 81 -0.04 -11.56 7.60
C GLU A 81 -1.25 -10.63 7.52
N ALA A 82 -1.02 -9.33 7.59
CA ALA A 82 -2.10 -8.34 7.48
C ALA A 82 -2.77 -8.42 6.11
N GLY A 83 -1.98 -8.64 5.06
CA GLY A 83 -2.51 -8.76 3.70
C GLY A 83 -3.45 -9.95 3.56
N LEU A 84 -3.05 -11.10 4.10
CA LEU A 84 -3.89 -12.28 4.07
C LEU A 84 -5.18 -12.08 4.88
N ALA A 85 -5.06 -11.47 6.05
CA ALA A 85 -6.22 -11.20 6.91
C ALA A 85 -7.20 -10.22 6.27
N ALA A 86 -6.69 -9.28 5.48
CA ALA A 86 -7.50 -8.26 4.80
C ALA A 86 -8.02 -8.70 3.43
N GLY A 87 -7.84 -9.97 3.06
CA GLY A 87 -8.42 -10.53 1.84
C GLY A 87 -7.44 -10.68 0.67
N GLY A 88 -6.17 -10.38 0.88
CA GLY A 88 -5.17 -10.58 -0.14
C GLY A 88 -4.88 -12.05 -0.39
N GLY A 89 -4.49 -12.40 -1.61
CA GLY A 89 -4.10 -13.75 -1.97
C GLY A 89 -2.61 -13.96 -1.84
N ALA A 90 -2.18 -15.20 -1.55
CA ALA A 90 -0.77 -15.51 -1.48
C ALA A 90 -0.08 -15.55 -2.85
N GLY A 91 -0.81 -15.78 -3.90
CA GLY A 91 -0.28 -15.75 -5.27
C GLY A 91 0.86 -16.73 -5.52
N PRO A 92 1.34 -16.81 -6.77
CA PRO A 92 2.45 -17.68 -7.11
C PRO A 92 3.80 -17.17 -6.59
N TYR A 93 3.91 -15.89 -6.25
CA TYR A 93 5.12 -15.32 -5.70
C TYR A 93 4.91 -15.02 -4.23
N CYS A 94 5.75 -15.60 -3.39
CA CYS A 94 5.68 -15.35 -1.96
C CYS A 94 6.27 -13.97 -1.65
N PRO A 95 5.48 -13.03 -1.11
CA PRO A 95 6.02 -11.71 -0.79
C PRO A 95 7.19 -11.76 0.19
N LYS A 96 7.16 -12.70 1.12
CA LYS A 96 8.27 -12.87 2.06
C LYS A 96 9.56 -13.25 1.37
N CYS A 97 9.46 -14.00 0.30
CA CYS A 97 10.65 -14.47 -0.42
C CYS A 97 11.19 -13.42 -1.37
N ALA A 98 10.36 -12.49 -1.80
CA ALA A 98 10.75 -11.43 -2.73
C ALA A 98 11.53 -10.32 -2.04
N CYS A 99 11.47 -10.29 -0.74
CA CYS A 99 12.19 -9.28 0.05
C CYS A 99 13.57 -9.77 0.47
#